data_449622820deedff496c1776e45c649db
#
_entry.id   449622820deedff496c1776e45c649db
#
_cell.length_a   1.000
_cell.length_b   1.000
_cell.length_c   1.000
_cell.angle_alpha   90.00
_cell.angle_beta   90.00
_cell.angle_gamma   90.00
#
_symmetry.space_group_name_H-M   'P 1'
#
loop_
_entity.id
_entity.type
_entity.pdbx_description
1 polymer ?
#
loop_
_entity_poly.entity_id
_entity_poly.type
_entity_poly.pdbx_seq_one_letter_code
_entity_poly.pdbx_strand_id
1 'polypeptide(L)'
;MFSELFPIIATADMASALGFYRDLLGGTVTYEFPGPDGAPGYVALDIGASHLGIGLAPSVVGGPPPRAMSLWVYTDDCDAAVERLRAGGVTITEEPTDQPWGERVARVLDPDGNEVIIGARGPAAG
;
A
#
# COMPACT_ATOMS: atom_id res chain seq x y z
N MET A 1 -10.45 24.11 -10.36
CA MET A 1 -11.59 23.20 -10.44
C MET A 1 -11.34 21.98 -9.58
N PHE A 2 -10.72 20.93 -10.11
CA PHE A 2 -10.32 19.79 -9.27
C PHE A 2 -8.88 20.00 -8.83
N SER A 3 -8.57 19.79 -7.54
CA SER A 3 -7.26 20.11 -6.99
C SER A 3 -6.47 18.90 -6.50
N GLU A 4 -7.16 17.82 -6.14
CA GLU A 4 -6.49 16.68 -5.52
C GLU A 4 -7.34 15.42 -5.64
N LEU A 5 -6.70 14.29 -5.82
CA LEU A 5 -7.34 12.98 -5.80
C LEU A 5 -6.44 12.03 -5.01
N PHE A 6 -7.01 11.29 -4.09
CA PHE A 6 -6.26 10.27 -3.37
C PHE A 6 -7.14 9.06 -3.11
N PRO A 7 -6.55 7.86 -3.04
CA PRO A 7 -7.31 6.65 -2.76
C PRO A 7 -7.65 6.53 -1.28
N ILE A 8 -8.78 5.91 -1.01
CA ILE A 8 -9.15 5.48 0.34
C ILE A 8 -9.37 3.97 0.26
N ILE A 9 -8.61 3.22 1.04
CA ILE A 9 -8.77 1.77 1.12
C ILE A 9 -9.58 1.41 2.36
N ALA A 10 -10.32 0.32 2.28
CA ALA A 10 -11.06 -0.21 3.41
C ALA A 10 -10.26 -1.34 4.04
N THR A 11 -10.21 -1.37 5.36
CA THR A 11 -9.56 -2.44 6.09
C THR A 11 -10.48 -2.98 7.17
N ALA A 12 -10.39 -4.27 7.42
CA ALA A 12 -11.06 -4.89 8.56
C ALA A 12 -10.22 -4.78 9.84
N ASP A 13 -8.93 -4.45 9.71
CA ASP A 13 -7.98 -4.40 10.82
C ASP A 13 -7.03 -3.24 10.62
N MET A 14 -7.32 -2.13 11.31
CA MET A 14 -6.52 -0.90 11.17
C MET A 14 -5.07 -1.11 11.60
N ALA A 15 -4.82 -1.89 12.65
CA ALA A 15 -3.46 -2.12 13.13
C ALA A 15 -2.62 -2.85 12.06
N SER A 16 -3.19 -3.84 11.40
CA SER A 16 -2.51 -4.56 10.32
C SER A 16 -2.25 -3.66 9.11
N ALA A 17 -3.25 -2.85 8.73
CA ALA A 17 -3.09 -1.92 7.61
C ALA A 17 -2.00 -0.89 7.90
N LEU A 18 -1.95 -0.34 9.10
CA LEU A 18 -0.92 0.62 9.50
C LEU A 18 0.45 -0.05 9.59
N GLY A 19 0.51 -1.32 10.00
CA GLY A 19 1.75 -2.09 9.96
C GLY A 19 2.36 -2.14 8.56
N PHE A 20 1.52 -2.26 7.55
CA PHE A 20 1.97 -2.26 6.16
C PHE A 20 2.29 -0.84 5.67
N TYR A 21 1.30 0.05 5.66
CA TYR A 21 1.45 1.35 4.98
C TYR A 21 2.29 2.34 5.79
N ARG A 22 2.17 2.35 7.11
CA ARG A 22 2.94 3.25 7.95
C ARG A 22 4.33 2.68 8.26
N ASP A 23 4.38 1.43 8.74
CA ASP A 23 5.61 0.87 9.29
C ASP A 23 6.53 0.31 8.20
N LEU A 24 6.00 -0.46 7.27
CA LEU A 24 6.82 -1.07 6.21
C LEU A 24 7.05 -0.14 5.03
N LEU A 25 6.03 0.60 4.57
CA LEU A 25 6.18 1.55 3.48
C LEU A 25 6.70 2.92 3.93
N GLY A 26 6.76 3.16 5.23
CA GLY A 26 7.30 4.41 5.75
C GLY A 26 6.33 5.59 5.71
N GLY A 27 5.03 5.33 5.72
CA GLY A 27 4.04 6.38 5.73
C GLY A 27 4.03 7.19 7.03
N THR A 28 3.62 8.44 6.93
CA THR A 28 3.47 9.34 8.07
C THR A 28 2.00 9.68 8.27
N VAL A 29 1.49 9.45 9.47
CA VAL A 29 0.09 9.79 9.78
C VAL A 29 -0.07 11.31 9.81
N THR A 30 -1.03 11.80 9.03
CA THR A 30 -1.34 13.24 8.97
C THR A 30 -2.68 13.57 9.62
N TYR A 31 -3.55 12.58 9.79
CA TYR A 31 -4.88 12.80 10.34
C TYR A 31 -5.46 11.48 10.86
N GLU A 32 -6.16 11.55 11.98
CA GLU A 32 -6.91 10.43 12.53
C GLU A 32 -8.31 10.89 12.93
N PHE A 33 -9.32 10.03 12.69
CA PHE A 33 -10.67 10.26 13.16
C PHE A 33 -11.11 9.03 13.98
N PRO A 34 -11.60 9.23 15.22
CA PRO A 34 -11.96 8.10 16.07
C PRO A 34 -13.18 7.33 15.55
N GLY A 35 -13.12 6.01 15.71
CA GLY A 35 -14.27 5.15 15.46
C GLY A 35 -15.19 5.09 16.66
N PRO A 36 -16.28 4.28 16.58
CA PRO A 36 -17.28 4.18 17.64
C PRO A 36 -16.73 3.74 18.99
N ASP A 37 -15.64 2.98 18.99
CA ASP A 37 -15.01 2.47 20.21
C ASP A 37 -13.86 3.35 20.71
N GLY A 38 -13.63 4.52 20.08
CA GLY A 38 -12.56 5.42 20.44
C GLY A 38 -11.22 5.11 19.75
N ALA A 39 -11.06 3.93 19.18
CA ALA A 39 -9.89 3.62 18.36
C ALA A 39 -10.02 4.28 16.98
N PRO A 40 -8.91 4.52 16.25
CA PRO A 40 -9.00 5.16 14.95
C PRO A 40 -9.89 4.40 13.98
N GLY A 41 -10.90 5.08 13.43
CA GLY A 41 -11.78 4.54 12.39
C GLY A 41 -11.37 4.99 11.00
N TYR A 42 -10.58 6.05 10.90
CA TYR A 42 -10.01 6.55 9.65
C TYR A 42 -8.65 7.14 9.93
N VAL A 43 -7.69 6.82 9.08
CA VAL A 43 -6.32 7.35 9.19
C VAL A 43 -5.88 7.84 7.81
N ALA A 44 -5.36 9.05 7.74
CA ALA A 44 -4.75 9.56 6.52
C ALA A 44 -3.24 9.52 6.69
N LEU A 45 -2.55 9.09 5.64
CA LEU A 45 -1.10 8.98 5.60
C LEU A 45 -0.53 9.74 4.41
N ASP A 46 0.68 10.25 4.58
CA ASP A 46 1.52 10.65 3.46
C ASP A 46 2.57 9.58 3.24
N ILE A 47 2.74 9.18 1.99
CA ILE A 47 3.82 8.29 1.57
C ILE A 47 4.59 9.05 0.49
N GLY A 48 5.77 9.57 0.87
CA GLY A 48 6.46 10.51 -0.01
C GLY A 48 5.59 11.72 -0.27
N ALA A 49 5.37 12.04 -1.54
CA ALA A 49 4.53 13.17 -1.96
C ALA A 49 3.06 12.78 -2.15
N SER A 50 2.71 11.53 -1.88
CA SER A 50 1.36 11.01 -2.14
C SER A 50 0.55 10.89 -0.86
N HIS A 51 -0.77 10.81 -1.04
CA HIS A 51 -1.71 10.71 0.08
C HIS A 51 -2.51 9.42 -0.03
N LEU A 52 -2.81 8.80 1.11
CA LEU A 52 -3.61 7.60 1.20
C LEU A 52 -4.53 7.70 2.42
N GLY A 53 -5.80 7.37 2.25
CA GLY A 53 -6.72 7.21 3.36
C GLY A 53 -6.97 5.73 3.65
N ILE A 54 -7.13 5.38 4.92
CA ILE A 54 -7.49 4.03 5.34
C ILE A 54 -8.71 4.13 6.24
N GLY A 55 -9.81 3.52 5.81
CA GLY A 55 -11.05 3.50 6.58
C GLY A 55 -11.31 2.12 7.15
N LEU A 56 -11.69 2.06 8.43
CA LEU A 56 -12.09 0.80 9.05
C LEU A 56 -13.49 0.42 8.54
N ALA A 57 -13.61 -0.77 7.98
CA ALA A 57 -14.88 -1.31 7.51
C ALA A 57 -15.06 -2.70 8.08
N PRO A 58 -16.29 -3.06 8.51
CA PRO A 58 -16.54 -4.42 8.98
C PRO A 58 -16.27 -5.43 7.86
N SER A 59 -15.85 -6.63 8.26
CA SER A 59 -15.60 -7.72 7.32
C SER A 59 -16.82 -7.96 6.44
N VAL A 60 -16.60 -8.04 5.13
CA VAL A 60 -17.69 -8.38 4.21
C VAL A 60 -17.87 -9.89 4.22
N VAL A 61 -19.09 -10.34 4.46
CA VAL A 61 -19.41 -11.75 4.37
C VAL A 61 -19.34 -12.16 2.90
N GLY A 62 -18.49 -13.14 2.58
CA GLY A 62 -18.38 -13.65 1.21
C GLY A 62 -17.07 -13.39 0.50
N GLY A 63 -16.07 -12.89 1.22
CA GLY A 63 -14.72 -12.68 0.68
C GLY A 63 -14.50 -11.30 0.05
N PRO A 64 -13.27 -11.01 -0.35
CA PRO A 64 -12.95 -9.71 -0.92
C PRO A 64 -13.64 -9.51 -2.27
N PRO A 65 -14.14 -8.29 -2.55
CA PRO A 65 -14.69 -8.00 -3.87
C PRO A 65 -13.61 -8.13 -4.95
N PRO A 66 -14.00 -8.37 -6.21
CA PRO A 66 -13.06 -8.36 -7.31
C PRO A 66 -12.30 -7.04 -7.35
N ARG A 67 -11.00 -7.12 -7.53
CA ARG A 67 -10.17 -5.90 -7.56
C ARG A 67 -10.30 -5.21 -8.91
N ALA A 68 -10.72 -3.95 -8.87
CA ALA A 68 -10.77 -3.11 -10.06
C ALA A 68 -9.54 -2.20 -10.16
N MET A 69 -8.76 -2.07 -9.07
CA MET A 69 -7.62 -1.17 -9.03
C MET A 69 -6.45 -1.80 -8.27
N SER A 70 -5.24 -1.33 -8.63
CA SER A 70 -4.02 -1.66 -7.90
C SER A 70 -3.37 -0.35 -7.45
N LEU A 71 -2.60 -0.42 -6.37
CA LEU A 71 -1.78 0.72 -5.95
C LEU A 71 -0.38 0.52 -6.48
N TRP A 72 0.22 1.58 -6.99
CA TRP A 72 1.60 1.56 -7.49
C TRP A 72 2.46 2.41 -6.57
N VAL A 73 3.55 1.81 -6.08
CA VAL A 73 4.50 2.49 -5.20
C VAL A 73 5.88 2.42 -5.85
N TYR A 74 6.54 3.57 -5.98
CA TYR A 74 7.92 3.59 -6.44
C TYR A 74 8.88 3.48 -5.29
N THR A 75 9.99 2.79 -5.54
CA THR A 75 11.11 2.66 -4.62
C THR A 75 12.41 2.83 -5.40
N ASP A 76 13.50 3.12 -4.70
CA ASP A 76 14.82 3.24 -5.32
C ASP A 76 15.38 1.88 -5.71
N ASP A 77 15.05 0.83 -4.94
CA ASP A 77 15.59 -0.50 -5.11
C ASP A 77 14.49 -1.53 -4.87
N CYS A 78 13.99 -2.10 -5.97
CA CYS A 78 12.87 -3.05 -5.90
C CYS A 78 13.22 -4.31 -5.11
N ASP A 79 14.42 -4.85 -5.31
CA ASP A 79 14.83 -6.07 -4.61
C ASP A 79 14.93 -5.85 -3.10
N ALA A 80 15.55 -4.75 -2.69
CA ALA A 80 15.68 -4.40 -1.27
C ALA A 80 14.32 -4.14 -0.64
N ALA A 81 13.43 -3.45 -1.37
CA ALA A 81 12.09 -3.18 -0.88
C ALA A 81 11.30 -4.48 -0.66
N VAL A 82 11.39 -5.41 -1.61
CA VAL A 82 10.71 -6.70 -1.49
C VAL A 82 11.26 -7.51 -0.31
N GLU A 83 12.57 -7.49 -0.08
CA GLU A 83 13.14 -8.20 1.07
C GLU A 83 12.67 -7.60 2.40
N ARG A 84 12.55 -6.28 2.48
CA ARG A 84 11.99 -5.60 3.65
C ARG A 84 10.54 -6.04 3.90
N LEU A 85 9.74 -6.09 2.84
CA LEU A 85 8.34 -6.52 2.94
C LEU A 85 8.25 -7.99 3.33
N ARG A 86 9.07 -8.84 2.71
CA ARG A 86 9.12 -10.27 3.03
C ARG A 86 9.47 -10.51 4.50
N ALA A 87 10.44 -9.79 5.02
CA ALA A 87 10.83 -9.88 6.42
C ALA A 87 9.70 -9.42 7.36
N GLY A 88 8.83 -8.53 6.88
CA GLY A 88 7.65 -8.09 7.63
C GLY A 88 6.44 -9.00 7.49
N GLY A 89 6.57 -10.13 6.82
CA GLY A 89 5.48 -11.11 6.68
C GLY A 89 4.53 -10.83 5.52
N VAL A 90 4.90 -9.95 4.59
CA VAL A 90 4.05 -9.60 3.45
C VAL A 90 4.07 -10.73 2.41
N THR A 91 2.89 -11.00 1.83
CA THR A 91 2.76 -11.98 0.75
C THR A 91 3.29 -11.39 -0.55
N ILE A 92 4.29 -12.01 -1.14
CA ILE A 92 4.86 -11.62 -2.43
C ILE A 92 4.22 -12.49 -3.50
N THR A 93 3.48 -11.88 -4.43
CA THR A 93 2.80 -12.64 -5.50
C THR A 93 3.61 -12.68 -6.78
N GLU A 94 4.53 -11.74 -6.97
CA GLU A 94 5.46 -11.75 -8.10
C GLU A 94 6.79 -11.17 -7.65
N GLU A 95 7.85 -11.96 -7.80
CA GLU A 95 9.20 -11.54 -7.42
C GLU A 95 9.70 -10.43 -8.36
N PRO A 96 10.68 -9.62 -7.93
CA PRO A 96 11.21 -8.55 -8.78
C PRO A 96 11.63 -9.07 -10.16
N THR A 97 11.12 -8.44 -11.20
CA THR A 97 11.34 -8.84 -12.59
C THR A 97 11.51 -7.59 -13.45
N ASP A 98 12.49 -7.62 -14.35
CA ASP A 98 12.69 -6.53 -15.28
C ASP A 98 11.58 -6.51 -16.33
N GLN A 99 11.05 -5.32 -16.59
CA GLN A 99 9.94 -5.15 -17.52
C GLN A 99 10.43 -4.62 -18.87
N PRO A 100 9.68 -4.89 -19.95
CA PRO A 100 10.08 -4.45 -21.28
C PRO A 100 10.28 -2.94 -21.42
N TRP A 101 9.63 -2.14 -20.59
CA TRP A 101 9.74 -0.69 -20.64
C TRP A 101 10.88 -0.13 -19.77
N GLY A 102 11.71 -1.00 -19.14
CA GLY A 102 12.91 -0.57 -18.43
C GLY A 102 12.80 -0.43 -16.93
N GLU A 103 11.66 -0.74 -16.36
CA GLU A 103 11.48 -0.73 -14.90
C GLU A 103 11.58 -2.14 -14.34
N ARG A 104 11.92 -2.23 -13.05
CA ARG A 104 11.90 -3.50 -12.34
C ARG A 104 10.69 -3.50 -11.40
N VAL A 105 9.87 -4.53 -11.47
CA VAL A 105 8.54 -4.54 -10.82
C VAL A 105 8.34 -5.84 -10.05
N ALA A 106 7.76 -5.71 -8.87
CA ALA A 106 7.28 -6.84 -8.08
C ALA A 106 5.83 -6.57 -7.68
N ARG A 107 5.13 -7.60 -7.25
CA ARG A 107 3.74 -7.48 -6.78
C ARG A 107 3.61 -8.11 -5.41
N VAL A 108 2.88 -7.45 -4.53
CA VAL A 108 2.63 -7.91 -3.17
C VAL A 108 1.18 -7.69 -2.83
N LEU A 109 0.74 -8.28 -1.73
CA LEU A 109 -0.60 -8.05 -1.18
C LEU A 109 -0.48 -7.31 0.14
N ASP A 110 -1.35 -6.32 0.35
CA ASP A 110 -1.48 -5.73 1.67
C ASP A 110 -2.23 -6.70 2.61
N PRO A 111 -2.37 -6.39 3.90
CA PRO A 111 -3.04 -7.31 4.84
C PRO A 111 -4.50 -7.62 4.48
N ASP A 112 -5.16 -6.74 3.74
CA ASP A 112 -6.55 -6.94 3.32
C ASP A 112 -6.67 -7.58 1.93
N GLY A 113 -5.54 -7.95 1.33
CA GLY A 113 -5.52 -8.60 0.03
C GLY A 113 -5.53 -7.65 -1.16
N ASN A 114 -5.33 -6.36 -0.94
CA ASN A 114 -5.21 -5.41 -2.05
C ASN A 114 -3.86 -5.56 -2.73
N GLU A 115 -3.86 -5.49 -4.05
CA GLU A 115 -2.61 -5.57 -4.79
C GLU A 115 -1.83 -4.26 -4.70
N VAL A 116 -0.56 -4.38 -4.34
CA VAL A 116 0.36 -3.25 -4.33
C VAL A 116 1.53 -3.62 -5.25
N ILE A 117 1.77 -2.78 -6.24
CA ILE A 117 2.85 -2.98 -7.21
C ILE A 117 4.05 -2.15 -6.75
N ILE A 118 5.19 -2.80 -6.62
CA ILE A 118 6.43 -2.16 -6.20
C ILE A 118 7.28 -1.97 -7.45
N GLY A 119 7.48 -0.72 -7.85
CA GLY A 119 8.24 -0.40 -9.04
C GLY A 119 9.51 0.37 -8.73
N ALA A 120 10.58 0.05 -9.42
CA ALA A 120 11.80 0.85 -9.43
C ALA A 120 12.04 1.29 -10.86
N ARG A 121 12.26 2.59 -11.04
CA ARG A 121 12.65 3.12 -12.35
C ARG A 121 13.97 2.49 -12.72
N GLY A 122 14.12 2.14 -13.98
CA GLY A 122 15.33 1.51 -14.45
C GLY A 122 16.54 2.37 -14.13
N PRO A 123 17.75 1.79 -14.21
CA PRO A 123 18.94 2.58 -14.03
C PRO A 123 18.80 3.79 -14.94
N ALA A 124 19.07 4.97 -14.40
CA ALA A 124 19.05 6.18 -15.19
C ALA A 124 19.72 5.85 -16.50
N ALA A 125 18.98 6.03 -17.60
CA ALA A 125 19.41 5.60 -18.90
C ALA A 125 20.80 6.13 -19.17
N GLY A 126 21.67 5.35 -18.85
CA GLY A 126 23.06 5.65 -18.94
C GLY A 126 23.63 4.38 -18.57
#